data_28c5a43cb16765e86a4c5d6c5142da9f
#
_entry.id   28c5a43cb16765e86a4c5d6c5142da9f
#
_cell.length_a   1.000
_cell.length_b   1.000
_cell.length_c   1.000
_cell.angle_alpha   90.00
_cell.angle_beta   90.00
_cell.angle_gamma   90.00
#
_symmetry.space_group_name_H-M   'P 1'
#
loop_
_entity.id
_entity.type
_entity.pdbx_description
1 polymer ?
#
loop_
_entity_poly.entity_id
_entity_poly.type
_entity_poly.pdbx_seq_one_letter_code
_entity_poly.pdbx_strand_id
1 'polypeptide(L)'
;MALVTREDSDGIAILSLNRPEALNALSPSLFIELRQHIDSIASQTEEIGCVILRGEGRSFSAGNDLKAIQSGERSPSAHFQAETLDAIERLPQPVIAAVQGHCYTGSLELALSCDLLIAGESAKFSDTHGKWGLSPTWGMSQRLPRRIGLLAAKEMMFSGRVVNGSEAVSICLLYTSPSP
;
A
#
# COMPACT_ATOMS: atom_id res chain seq x y z
N MET A 1 4.16 -1.51 21.00
CA MET A 1 4.12 -0.28 20.17
C MET A 1 3.11 -0.53 19.07
N ALA A 2 2.25 0.43 18.73
CA ALA A 2 1.27 0.24 17.65
C ALA A 2 1.98 0.06 16.32
N LEU A 3 1.51 -0.88 15.50
CA LEU A 3 2.07 -1.20 14.17
C LEU A 3 1.51 -0.27 13.10
N VAL A 4 0.31 0.28 13.35
CA VAL A 4 -0.30 1.36 12.58
C VAL A 4 -0.71 2.45 13.57
N THR A 5 -0.25 3.68 13.34
CA THR A 5 -0.69 4.84 14.12
C THR A 5 -1.72 5.64 13.34
N ARG A 6 -2.61 6.33 14.05
CA ARG A 6 -3.60 7.25 13.47
C ARG A 6 -3.49 8.61 14.14
N GLU A 7 -3.47 9.65 13.33
CA GLU A 7 -3.55 11.05 13.74
C GLU A 7 -4.65 11.74 12.94
N ASP A 8 -5.57 12.40 13.63
CA ASP A 8 -6.67 13.13 12.99
C ASP A 8 -6.47 14.64 13.20
N SER A 9 -6.51 15.40 12.10
CA SER A 9 -6.44 16.86 12.12
C SER A 9 -7.21 17.45 10.94
N ASP A 10 -8.01 18.45 11.20
CA ASP A 10 -8.73 19.25 10.19
C ASP A 10 -9.55 18.39 9.17
N GLY A 11 -10.19 17.34 9.65
CA GLY A 11 -10.96 16.43 8.82
C GLY A 11 -10.13 15.43 8.00
N ILE A 12 -8.83 15.30 8.30
CA ILE A 12 -7.93 14.36 7.65
C ILE A 12 -7.49 13.31 8.68
N ALA A 13 -7.64 12.02 8.33
CA ALA A 13 -7.06 10.93 9.09
C ALA A 13 -5.74 10.48 8.44
N ILE A 14 -4.63 10.56 9.18
CA ILE A 14 -3.32 10.10 8.73
C ILE A 14 -3.04 8.74 9.38
N LEU A 15 -2.98 7.70 8.54
CA LEU A 15 -2.59 6.35 8.93
C LEU A 15 -1.13 6.11 8.58
N SER A 16 -0.30 5.86 9.59
CA SER A 16 1.12 5.59 9.38
C SER A 16 1.47 4.14 9.70
N LEU A 17 2.01 3.39 8.72
CA LEU A 17 2.65 2.10 8.95
C LEU A 17 3.89 2.35 9.80
N ASN A 18 3.95 1.78 11.01
CA ASN A 18 4.92 2.18 12.04
C ASN A 18 5.84 1.03 12.47
N ARG A 19 6.56 0.49 11.49
CA ARG A 19 7.66 -0.49 11.69
C ARG A 19 8.89 -0.10 10.87
N PRO A 20 9.44 1.13 11.03
CA PRO A 20 10.51 1.64 10.17
C PRO A 20 11.79 0.79 10.19
N GLU A 21 12.10 0.11 11.29
CA GLU A 21 13.22 -0.82 11.44
C GLU A 21 13.09 -2.06 10.54
N ALA A 22 11.86 -2.47 10.23
CA ALA A 22 11.54 -3.55 9.30
C ALA A 22 11.07 -3.04 7.93
N LEU A 23 11.37 -1.78 7.58
CA LEU A 23 10.88 -1.11 6.37
C LEU A 23 9.35 -1.23 6.21
N ASN A 24 8.62 -1.16 7.30
CA ASN A 24 7.17 -1.26 7.35
C ASN A 24 6.64 -2.55 6.67
N ALA A 25 7.34 -3.67 6.82
CA ALA A 25 6.90 -4.95 6.29
C ALA A 25 5.51 -5.32 6.84
N LEU A 26 4.64 -5.76 5.93
CA LEU A 26 3.22 -6.00 6.16
C LEU A 26 3.00 -7.36 6.82
N SER A 27 2.98 -7.39 8.16
CA SER A 27 2.66 -8.59 8.93
C SER A 27 1.14 -8.80 9.07
N PRO A 28 0.68 -10.02 9.39
CA PRO A 28 -0.72 -10.27 9.74
C PRO A 28 -1.26 -9.34 10.83
N SER A 29 -0.50 -9.11 11.91
CA SER A 29 -0.89 -8.19 12.99
C SER A 29 -1.00 -6.74 12.52
N LEU A 30 -0.11 -6.29 11.63
CA LEU A 30 -0.20 -4.95 11.06
C LEU A 30 -1.51 -4.79 10.25
N PHE A 31 -1.88 -5.80 9.47
CA PHE A 31 -3.15 -5.78 8.73
C PHE A 31 -4.37 -5.77 9.65
N ILE A 32 -4.31 -6.42 10.81
CA ILE A 32 -5.39 -6.38 11.80
C ILE A 32 -5.57 -4.96 12.35
N GLU A 33 -4.48 -4.28 12.74
CA GLU A 33 -4.54 -2.89 13.20
C GLU A 33 -5.00 -1.94 12.08
N LEU A 34 -4.47 -2.09 10.86
CA LEU A 34 -4.89 -1.29 9.72
C LEU A 34 -6.40 -1.44 9.48
N ARG A 35 -6.92 -2.66 9.47
CA ARG A 35 -8.33 -2.94 9.27
C ARG A 35 -9.20 -2.30 10.35
N GLN A 36 -8.79 -2.33 11.61
CA GLN A 36 -9.52 -1.67 12.70
C GLN A 36 -9.65 -0.15 12.47
N HIS A 37 -8.58 0.51 12.02
CA HIS A 37 -8.63 1.93 11.67
C HIS A 37 -9.56 2.20 10.48
N ILE A 38 -9.49 1.38 9.42
CA ILE A 38 -10.34 1.51 8.23
C ILE A 38 -11.82 1.34 8.61
N ASP A 39 -12.16 0.31 9.38
CA ASP A 39 -13.55 0.09 9.83
C ASP A 39 -14.06 1.24 10.71
N SER A 40 -13.21 1.81 11.56
CA SER A 40 -13.54 3.00 12.37
C SER A 40 -13.80 4.22 11.49
N ILE A 41 -12.91 4.52 10.51
CA ILE A 41 -13.02 5.67 9.61
C ILE A 41 -14.29 5.58 8.74
N ALA A 42 -14.65 4.38 8.28
CA ALA A 42 -15.82 4.16 7.43
C ALA A 42 -17.13 4.72 8.05
N SER A 43 -17.22 4.76 9.38
CA SER A 43 -18.37 5.28 10.11
C SER A 43 -18.28 6.76 10.49
N GLN A 44 -17.16 7.44 10.19
CA GLN A 44 -16.87 8.81 10.62
C GLN A 44 -16.91 9.81 9.46
N THR A 45 -17.95 9.72 8.62
CA THR A 45 -18.09 10.53 7.39
C THR A 45 -18.30 12.02 7.64
N GLU A 46 -18.79 12.39 8.83
CA GLU A 46 -19.00 13.79 9.19
C GLU A 46 -17.70 14.43 9.74
N GLU A 47 -16.81 13.62 10.35
CA GLU A 47 -15.58 14.10 10.96
C GLU A 47 -14.36 13.98 10.03
N ILE A 48 -14.31 12.91 9.21
CA ILE A 48 -13.19 12.58 8.34
C ILE A 48 -13.62 12.70 6.88
N GLY A 49 -13.03 13.67 6.18
CA GLY A 49 -13.27 13.92 4.75
C GLY A 49 -12.20 13.29 3.83
N CYS A 50 -11.03 12.91 4.36
CA CYS A 50 -9.93 12.33 3.58
C CYS A 50 -9.05 11.45 4.45
N VAL A 51 -8.44 10.42 3.86
CA VAL A 51 -7.46 9.54 4.51
C VAL A 51 -6.12 9.63 3.79
N ILE A 52 -5.03 9.77 4.55
CA ILE A 52 -3.67 9.67 4.03
C ILE A 52 -3.04 8.40 4.61
N LEU A 53 -2.59 7.50 3.76
CA LEU A 53 -1.84 6.30 4.14
C LEU A 53 -0.37 6.50 3.80
N ARG A 54 0.51 6.43 4.82
CA ARG A 54 1.96 6.61 4.67
C ARG A 54 2.75 5.56 5.44
N GLY A 55 4.06 5.50 5.23
CA GLY A 55 4.99 4.72 6.04
C GLY A 55 5.88 5.63 6.88
N GLU A 56 6.15 5.26 8.14
CA GLU A 56 7.16 5.93 8.94
C GLU A 56 8.58 5.61 8.46
N GLY A 57 9.47 6.59 8.59
CA GLY A 57 10.88 6.45 8.24
C GLY A 57 11.14 6.50 6.72
N ARG A 58 12.10 5.67 6.24
CA ARG A 58 12.66 5.80 4.89
C ARG A 58 11.90 5.10 3.77
N SER A 59 10.84 4.38 4.07
CA SER A 59 10.07 3.60 3.08
C SER A 59 8.60 3.57 3.41
N PHE A 60 7.77 3.55 2.39
CA PHE A 60 6.36 3.26 2.54
C PHE A 60 6.18 1.85 3.11
N SER A 61 6.57 0.82 2.36
CA SER A 61 6.65 -0.55 2.85
C SER A 61 7.45 -1.43 1.88
N ALA A 62 8.19 -2.40 2.42
CA ALA A 62 8.95 -3.38 1.65
C ALA A 62 8.10 -4.57 1.15
N GLY A 63 6.80 -4.61 1.47
CA GLY A 63 5.90 -5.71 1.10
C GLY A 63 5.64 -6.69 2.25
N ASN A 64 5.23 -7.90 1.91
CA ASN A 64 4.78 -8.89 2.88
C ASN A 64 5.89 -9.31 3.86
N ASP A 65 5.57 -9.43 5.15
CA ASP A 65 6.51 -9.86 6.20
C ASP A 65 6.66 -11.39 6.20
N LEU A 66 7.60 -11.87 5.39
CA LEU A 66 7.88 -13.31 5.30
C LEU A 66 8.38 -13.90 6.64
N LYS A 67 9.07 -13.09 7.46
CA LYS A 67 9.57 -13.55 8.78
C LYS A 67 8.42 -13.78 9.75
N ALA A 68 7.45 -12.87 9.80
CA ALA A 68 6.26 -13.01 10.62
C ALA A 68 5.46 -14.26 10.23
N ILE A 69 5.28 -14.50 8.92
CA ILE A 69 4.60 -15.70 8.42
C ILE A 69 5.37 -16.98 8.78
N GLN A 70 6.69 -16.99 8.60
CA GLN A 70 7.55 -18.14 8.95
C GLN A 70 7.53 -18.44 10.46
N SER A 71 7.45 -17.41 11.31
CA SER A 71 7.32 -17.57 12.76
C SER A 71 5.95 -18.07 13.22
N GLY A 72 5.02 -18.27 12.30
CA GLY A 72 3.70 -18.84 12.60
C GLY A 72 2.58 -17.82 12.77
N GLU A 73 2.86 -16.52 12.57
CA GLU A 73 1.83 -15.49 12.62
C GLU A 73 0.79 -15.70 11.52
N ARG A 74 -0.48 -15.56 11.85
CA ARG A 74 -1.59 -15.84 10.92
C ARG A 74 -2.61 -14.70 10.93
N SER A 75 -3.21 -14.47 9.78
CA SER A 75 -4.37 -13.59 9.63
C SER A 75 -5.65 -14.29 10.09
N PRO A 76 -6.69 -13.54 10.44
CA PRO A 76 -7.99 -14.08 10.84
C PRO A 76 -8.65 -15.01 9.79
N SER A 77 -8.41 -14.74 8.49
CA SER A 77 -8.86 -15.56 7.38
C SER A 77 -7.79 -15.64 6.29
N ALA A 78 -7.92 -16.58 5.35
CA ALA A 78 -7.02 -16.71 4.21
C ALA A 78 -7.05 -15.51 3.26
N HIS A 79 -8.13 -14.74 3.25
CA HIS A 79 -8.34 -13.60 2.36
C HIS A 79 -8.34 -12.25 3.09
N PHE A 80 -8.01 -12.24 4.38
CA PHE A 80 -8.12 -11.06 5.24
C PHE A 80 -7.37 -9.83 4.70
N GLN A 81 -6.17 -10.02 4.13
CA GLN A 81 -5.42 -8.93 3.53
C GLN A 81 -6.13 -8.37 2.30
N ALA A 82 -6.58 -9.23 1.38
CA ALA A 82 -7.33 -8.81 0.19
C ALA A 82 -8.63 -8.10 0.59
N GLU A 83 -9.37 -8.65 1.56
CA GLU A 83 -10.59 -8.05 2.11
C GLU A 83 -10.32 -6.68 2.77
N THR A 84 -9.13 -6.50 3.37
CA THR A 84 -8.72 -5.21 3.95
C THR A 84 -8.44 -4.19 2.86
N LEU A 85 -7.76 -4.57 1.78
CA LEU A 85 -7.53 -3.70 0.63
C LEU A 85 -8.86 -3.33 -0.06
N ASP A 86 -9.77 -4.27 -0.19
CA ASP A 86 -11.12 -4.01 -0.71
C ASP A 86 -11.92 -3.06 0.21
N ALA A 87 -11.70 -3.13 1.52
CA ALA A 87 -12.32 -2.20 2.47
C ALA A 87 -11.77 -0.78 2.31
N ILE A 88 -10.47 -0.61 2.03
CA ILE A 88 -9.86 0.69 1.70
C ILE A 88 -10.51 1.27 0.43
N GLU A 89 -10.59 0.46 -0.64
CA GLU A 89 -11.17 0.88 -1.93
C GLU A 89 -12.67 1.26 -1.83
N ARG A 90 -13.37 0.74 -0.81
CA ARG A 90 -14.80 1.01 -0.58
C ARG A 90 -15.06 2.11 0.45
N LEU A 91 -14.03 2.71 1.03
CA LEU A 91 -14.24 3.84 1.94
C LEU A 91 -15.01 4.95 1.23
N PRO A 92 -15.98 5.58 1.90
CA PRO A 92 -16.66 6.76 1.36
C PRO A 92 -15.73 7.98 1.26
N GLN A 93 -14.67 8.01 2.08
CA GLN A 93 -13.65 9.05 2.06
C GLN A 93 -12.57 8.71 1.04
N PRO A 94 -12.09 9.67 0.23
CA PRO A 94 -10.92 9.45 -0.64
C PRO A 94 -9.69 9.08 0.18
N VAL A 95 -8.92 8.12 -0.34
CA VAL A 95 -7.68 7.63 0.27
C VAL A 95 -6.49 7.97 -0.61
N ILE A 96 -5.49 8.60 -0.03
CA ILE A 96 -4.25 8.99 -0.72
C ILE A 96 -3.09 8.17 -0.15
N ALA A 97 -2.40 7.39 -0.98
CA ALA A 97 -1.12 6.79 -0.60
C ALA A 97 0.01 7.79 -0.80
N ALA A 98 0.72 8.15 0.28
CA ALA A 98 1.92 8.98 0.24
C ALA A 98 3.16 8.08 0.31
N VAL A 99 3.85 7.91 -0.82
CA VAL A 99 4.89 6.88 -1.00
C VAL A 99 6.28 7.49 -1.02
N GLN A 100 7.16 7.01 -0.15
CA GLN A 100 8.60 7.26 -0.19
C GLN A 100 9.38 5.94 -0.14
N GLY A 101 10.59 5.91 -0.69
CA GLY A 101 11.44 4.72 -0.67
C GLY A 101 10.78 3.50 -1.30
N HIS A 102 10.80 2.36 -0.63
CA HIS A 102 10.26 1.11 -1.17
C HIS A 102 8.73 1.03 -1.10
N CYS A 103 8.13 0.62 -2.23
CA CYS A 103 6.73 0.23 -2.36
C CYS A 103 6.68 -1.02 -3.24
N TYR A 104 6.94 -2.19 -2.65
CA TYR A 104 7.17 -3.44 -3.38
C TYR A 104 6.10 -4.48 -3.11
N THR A 105 5.70 -5.19 -4.18
CA THR A 105 4.89 -6.41 -4.09
C THR A 105 3.57 -6.15 -3.33
N GLY A 106 3.34 -6.73 -2.16
CA GLY A 106 2.13 -6.51 -1.37
C GLY A 106 1.91 -5.05 -0.95
N SER A 107 2.99 -4.26 -0.76
CA SER A 107 2.81 -2.83 -0.49
C SER A 107 2.40 -2.03 -1.72
N LEU A 108 2.77 -2.46 -2.92
CA LEU A 108 2.23 -1.89 -4.15
C LEU A 108 0.74 -2.27 -4.30
N GLU A 109 0.34 -3.50 -3.91
CA GLU A 109 -1.08 -3.88 -3.86
C GLU A 109 -1.86 -2.98 -2.89
N LEU A 110 -1.29 -2.70 -1.70
CA LEU A 110 -1.86 -1.78 -0.72
C LEU A 110 -1.98 -0.36 -1.26
N ALA A 111 -0.92 0.19 -1.88
CA ALA A 111 -0.97 1.52 -2.47
C ALA A 111 -1.99 1.62 -3.62
N LEU A 112 -2.11 0.56 -4.44
CA LEU A 112 -3.07 0.50 -5.54
C LEU A 112 -4.53 0.41 -5.09
N SER A 113 -4.82 0.04 -3.84
CA SER A 113 -6.17 0.10 -3.27
C SER A 113 -6.59 1.50 -2.84
N CYS A 114 -5.65 2.46 -2.83
CA CYS A 114 -5.94 3.87 -2.60
C CYS A 114 -6.37 4.56 -3.90
N ASP A 115 -7.17 5.63 -3.79
CA ASP A 115 -7.66 6.38 -4.94
C ASP A 115 -6.53 7.11 -5.68
N LEU A 116 -5.64 7.74 -4.93
CA LEU A 116 -4.51 8.49 -5.47
C LEU A 116 -3.18 7.99 -4.88
N LEU A 117 -2.14 7.99 -5.74
CA LEU A 117 -0.76 7.74 -5.33
C LEU A 117 0.05 9.01 -5.57
N ILE A 118 0.63 9.53 -4.49
CA ILE A 118 1.61 10.61 -4.51
C ILE A 118 2.95 10.03 -4.06
N ALA A 119 4.03 10.42 -4.69
CA ALA A 119 5.34 9.87 -4.36
C ALA A 119 6.43 10.95 -4.31
N GLY A 120 7.37 10.78 -3.38
CA GLY A 120 8.62 11.52 -3.37
C GLY A 120 9.61 10.97 -4.41
N GLU A 121 10.66 11.73 -4.72
CA GLU A 121 11.70 11.32 -5.69
C GLU A 121 12.40 10.00 -5.33
N SER A 122 12.51 9.69 -4.03
CA SER A 122 13.11 8.45 -3.53
C SER A 122 12.25 7.22 -3.75
N ALA A 123 11.00 7.36 -4.19
CA ALA A 123 10.06 6.26 -4.34
C ALA A 123 10.50 5.25 -5.40
N LYS A 124 10.33 3.97 -5.08
CA LYS A 124 10.67 2.84 -5.93
C LYS A 124 9.53 1.83 -5.89
N PHE A 125 9.02 1.50 -7.04
CA PHE A 125 7.91 0.58 -7.21
C PHE A 125 8.37 -0.69 -7.90
N SER A 126 7.91 -1.86 -7.46
CA SER A 126 8.20 -3.13 -8.13
C SER A 126 7.17 -4.18 -7.76
N ASP A 127 6.79 -5.02 -8.71
CA ASP A 127 6.15 -6.28 -8.40
C ASP A 127 7.17 -7.42 -8.47
N THR A 128 7.57 -7.94 -7.32
CA THR A 128 8.58 -8.99 -7.22
C THR A 128 7.99 -10.39 -7.04
N HIS A 129 6.65 -10.59 -7.11
CA HIS A 129 6.04 -11.90 -6.94
C HIS A 129 6.69 -12.98 -7.83
N GLY A 130 6.86 -12.68 -9.12
CA GLY A 130 7.49 -13.59 -10.08
C GLY A 130 8.91 -14.02 -9.72
N LYS A 131 9.70 -13.16 -9.06
CA LYS A 131 11.07 -13.49 -8.59
C LYS A 131 11.07 -14.55 -7.49
N TRP A 132 9.96 -14.69 -6.77
CA TRP A 132 9.80 -15.64 -5.67
C TRP A 132 8.92 -16.84 -6.06
N GLY A 133 8.51 -16.95 -7.33
CA GLY A 133 7.58 -17.98 -7.77
C GLY A 133 6.18 -17.86 -7.14
N LEU A 134 5.78 -16.66 -6.77
CA LEU A 134 4.50 -16.36 -6.15
C LEU A 134 3.55 -15.69 -7.15
N SER A 135 2.26 -15.83 -6.90
CA SER A 135 1.22 -15.06 -7.59
C SER A 135 0.68 -13.98 -6.65
N PRO A 136 0.38 -12.77 -7.15
CA PRO A 136 -0.28 -11.74 -6.38
C PRO A 136 -1.70 -12.18 -5.99
N THR A 137 -2.05 -12.02 -4.72
CA THR A 137 -3.34 -12.46 -4.19
C THR A 137 -4.18 -11.33 -3.59
N TRP A 138 -3.64 -10.13 -3.53
CA TRP A 138 -4.33 -8.97 -2.94
C TRP A 138 -4.82 -7.96 -3.98
N GLY A 139 -4.83 -8.32 -5.26
CA GLY A 139 -5.47 -7.56 -6.34
C GLY A 139 -4.54 -6.90 -7.35
N MET A 140 -3.21 -7.14 -7.31
CA MET A 140 -2.24 -6.60 -8.28
C MET A 140 -2.69 -6.81 -9.73
N SER A 141 -3.04 -8.05 -10.08
CA SER A 141 -3.42 -8.42 -11.45
C SER A 141 -4.69 -7.72 -11.96
N GLN A 142 -5.45 -7.09 -11.07
CA GLN A 142 -6.66 -6.34 -11.40
C GLN A 142 -6.43 -4.83 -11.35
N ARG A 143 -5.80 -4.32 -10.28
CA ARG A 143 -5.62 -2.89 -10.05
C ARG A 143 -4.51 -2.29 -10.88
N LEU A 144 -3.36 -2.96 -10.99
CA LEU A 144 -2.22 -2.44 -11.75
C LEU A 144 -2.54 -2.22 -13.24
N PRO A 145 -3.12 -3.21 -13.99
CA PRO A 145 -3.48 -2.99 -15.39
C PRO A 145 -4.52 -1.90 -15.63
N ARG A 146 -5.44 -1.69 -14.66
CA ARG A 146 -6.42 -0.60 -14.76
C ARG A 146 -5.77 0.77 -14.57
N ARG A 147 -4.68 0.83 -13.80
CA ARG A 147 -3.95 2.07 -13.51
C ARG A 147 -2.99 2.46 -14.66
N ILE A 148 -2.15 1.52 -15.12
CA ILE A 148 -1.03 1.81 -16.03
C ILE A 148 -1.17 1.17 -17.42
N GLY A 149 -2.29 0.53 -17.68
CA GLY A 149 -2.51 -0.23 -18.91
C GLY A 149 -1.87 -1.63 -18.90
N LEU A 150 -2.41 -2.51 -19.74
CA LEU A 150 -2.09 -3.93 -19.72
C LEU A 150 -0.63 -4.25 -20.04
N LEU A 151 -0.02 -3.53 -21.01
CA LEU A 151 1.35 -3.80 -21.45
C LEU A 151 2.37 -3.43 -20.38
N ALA A 152 2.28 -2.24 -19.80
CA ALA A 152 3.17 -1.79 -18.73
C ALA A 152 3.00 -2.65 -17.47
N ALA A 153 1.77 -3.04 -17.14
CA ALA A 153 1.51 -3.92 -16.01
C ALA A 153 2.15 -5.31 -16.19
N LYS A 154 1.98 -5.93 -17.36
CA LYS A 154 2.63 -7.20 -17.68
C LYS A 154 4.15 -7.10 -17.61
N GLU A 155 4.71 -6.04 -18.16
CA GLU A 155 6.16 -5.81 -18.13
C GLU A 155 6.66 -5.71 -16.68
N MET A 156 6.01 -4.91 -15.83
CA MET A 156 6.38 -4.82 -14.41
C MET A 156 6.24 -6.16 -13.67
N MET A 157 5.11 -6.86 -13.86
CA MET A 157 4.81 -8.13 -13.17
C MET A 157 5.75 -9.26 -13.61
N PHE A 158 6.09 -9.36 -14.90
CA PHE A 158 6.91 -10.47 -15.41
C PHE A 158 8.39 -10.23 -15.19
N SER A 159 8.87 -8.99 -15.32
CA SER A 159 10.28 -8.66 -15.11
C SER A 159 10.64 -8.48 -13.64
N GLY A 160 9.70 -8.05 -12.80
CA GLY A 160 9.94 -7.66 -11.41
C GLY A 160 10.97 -6.51 -11.32
N ARG A 161 11.12 -5.71 -12.37
CA ARG A 161 12.05 -4.57 -12.35
C ARG A 161 11.57 -3.47 -11.41
N VAL A 162 12.48 -2.62 -11.03
CA VAL A 162 12.16 -1.42 -10.23
C VAL A 162 11.82 -0.27 -11.18
N VAL A 163 10.70 0.39 -10.89
CA VAL A 163 10.25 1.64 -11.50
C VAL A 163 10.51 2.76 -10.49
N ASN A 164 11.22 3.80 -10.88
CA ASN A 164 11.46 4.99 -10.05
C ASN A 164 10.29 5.98 -10.14
N GLY A 165 10.31 7.03 -9.32
CA GLY A 165 9.24 8.02 -9.27
C GLY A 165 8.97 8.72 -10.61
N SER A 166 10.02 9.12 -11.34
CA SER A 166 9.88 9.80 -12.64
C SER A 166 9.25 8.90 -13.70
N GLU A 167 9.69 7.65 -13.76
CA GLU A 167 9.12 6.66 -14.66
C GLU A 167 7.67 6.31 -14.27
N ALA A 168 7.39 6.21 -12.98
CA ALA A 168 6.04 5.93 -12.46
C ALA A 168 5.02 6.99 -12.90
N VAL A 169 5.43 8.26 -13.02
CA VAL A 169 4.60 9.32 -13.62
C VAL A 169 4.37 9.04 -15.11
N SER A 170 5.42 8.70 -15.85
CA SER A 170 5.33 8.52 -17.31
C SER A 170 4.44 7.34 -17.71
N ILE A 171 4.35 6.31 -16.85
CA ILE A 171 3.45 5.16 -17.05
C ILE A 171 2.08 5.32 -16.38
N CYS A 172 1.75 6.51 -15.86
CA CYS A 172 0.48 6.83 -15.19
C CYS A 172 0.24 6.05 -13.88
N LEU A 173 1.28 5.54 -13.23
CA LEU A 173 1.16 4.92 -11.91
C LEU A 173 0.89 5.98 -10.83
N LEU A 174 1.50 7.16 -10.96
CA LEU A 174 1.34 8.29 -10.06
C LEU A 174 0.43 9.36 -10.64
N TYR A 175 -0.27 10.07 -9.75
CA TYR A 175 -1.11 11.20 -10.15
C TYR A 175 -0.29 12.46 -10.46
N THR A 176 0.76 12.73 -9.70
CA THR A 176 1.60 13.94 -9.84
C THR A 176 3.08 13.59 -9.93
N SER A 177 3.87 14.52 -10.52
CA SER A 177 5.32 14.49 -10.40
C SER A 177 5.76 14.48 -8.95
N PRO A 178 6.87 13.79 -8.63
CA PRO A 178 7.52 13.94 -7.34
C PRO A 178 7.75 15.43 -7.07
N SER A 179 7.35 15.87 -5.88
CA SER A 179 7.77 17.19 -5.38
C SER A 179 9.25 17.12 -4.99
N PRO A 180 10.04 18.11 -5.31
CA PRO A 180 11.44 18.18 -4.90
C PRO A 180 11.59 18.21 -3.38
#